data_cf32fa63de930062164b03018b928969
#
_entry.id   cf32fa63de930062164b03018b928969
#
_cell.length_a   1.000
_cell.length_b   1.000
_cell.length_c   1.000
_cell.angle_alpha   90.00
_cell.angle_beta   90.00
_cell.angle_gamma   90.00
#
_symmetry.space_group_name_H-M   'P 1'
#
loop_
_entity.id
_entity.type
_entity.pdbx_description
1 polymer ?
#
loop_
_entity_poly.entity_id
_entity_poly.type
_entity_poly.pdbx_seq_one_letter_code
_entity_poly.pdbx_strand_id
1 'polypeptide(L)'
;MQKKRKFFIMTAFIGEGHSQAARAIAETIKQVHPDDAVRVLDFLSRDVLSIDHVLKESYLKMIRIFPEMYDSLYSNSQNRHLGATFQSLLSWSFRKRMKRLITVLKPDALLFTHPFPACAANLLKKEADINTPLLGVITDFDIHQLWVYKQLDAYCVPSEDLARKLEAYNVPRNIIHTTGIPVRKSFYEELKNPSPKEKGTVLIMGGGLGLGNITDTFLRLDKIDSVSQFIIATGQNINLYEEVASIRSSLRHPVDLHSYTNKVAEMMSKSELIVTKPGALTCTEALTMNLPMVLVNALPGQERANAQHLEEQGCAVWIRKNELADTVDGLLKNEDKLKQMALACGNDKKDSALEIVQILDHMLESNTN
;
A
#
# COMPACT_ATOMS: atom_id res chain seq x y z
N MET A 1 11.58 -32.54 -14.97
CA MET A 1 11.74 -31.08 -14.80
C MET A 1 10.36 -30.49 -14.55
N GLN A 2 10.18 -29.81 -13.44
CA GLN A 2 8.92 -29.13 -13.14
C GLN A 2 8.71 -28.03 -14.20
N LYS A 3 7.48 -27.90 -14.71
CA LYS A 3 7.15 -26.88 -15.73
C LYS A 3 7.36 -25.48 -15.11
N LYS A 4 8.14 -24.63 -15.75
CA LYS A 4 8.35 -23.24 -15.36
C LYS A 4 7.01 -22.49 -15.43
N ARG A 5 6.51 -22.03 -14.27
CA ARG A 5 5.25 -21.29 -14.16
C ARG A 5 5.45 -19.80 -14.51
N LYS A 6 4.37 -19.14 -14.93
CA LYS A 6 4.35 -17.72 -15.31
C LYS A 6 3.32 -16.95 -14.47
N PHE A 7 3.78 -16.07 -13.62
CA PHE A 7 2.95 -15.24 -12.80
C PHE A 7 2.99 -13.78 -13.23
N PHE A 8 1.84 -13.15 -13.31
CA PHE A 8 1.75 -11.72 -13.57
C PHE A 8 0.99 -11.05 -12.43
N ILE A 9 1.64 -10.10 -11.79
CA ILE A 9 1.06 -9.28 -10.74
C ILE A 9 0.62 -7.99 -11.39
N MET A 10 -0.69 -7.81 -11.53
CA MET A 10 -1.28 -6.66 -12.18
C MET A 10 -1.65 -5.59 -11.15
N THR A 11 -1.13 -4.40 -11.35
CA THR A 11 -1.36 -3.22 -10.53
C THR A 11 -1.77 -2.04 -11.40
N ALA A 12 -2.10 -0.92 -10.80
CA ALA A 12 -2.16 0.38 -11.48
C ALA A 12 -1.22 1.34 -10.74
N PHE A 13 -0.30 1.96 -11.47
CA PHE A 13 0.65 2.92 -10.89
C PHE A 13 -0.05 4.27 -10.61
N ILE A 14 -1.05 4.20 -9.73
CA ILE A 14 -1.78 5.34 -9.18
C ILE A 14 -1.34 5.45 -7.71
N GLY A 15 -0.14 5.98 -7.49
CA GLY A 15 0.53 5.91 -6.19
C GLY A 15 1.47 4.70 -6.07
N GLU A 16 2.41 4.78 -5.15
CA GLU A 16 3.46 3.76 -5.00
C GLU A 16 3.02 2.55 -4.16
N GLY A 17 1.99 2.65 -3.32
CA GLY A 17 1.59 1.60 -2.39
C GLY A 17 1.32 0.26 -3.07
N HIS A 18 0.38 0.23 -4.00
CA HIS A 18 0.00 -0.98 -4.74
C HIS A 18 1.18 -1.59 -5.52
N SER A 19 2.05 -0.73 -6.07
CA SER A 19 3.24 -1.14 -6.83
C SER A 19 4.30 -1.78 -5.95
N GLN A 20 4.55 -1.23 -4.76
CA GLN A 20 5.52 -1.76 -3.81
C GLN A 20 5.04 -3.09 -3.22
N ALA A 21 3.74 -3.21 -2.90
CA ALA A 21 3.14 -4.48 -2.49
C ALA A 21 3.29 -5.56 -3.59
N ALA A 22 3.03 -5.20 -4.86
CA ALA A 22 3.25 -6.09 -6.00
C ALA A 22 4.71 -6.52 -6.14
N ARG A 23 5.66 -5.60 -5.92
CA ARG A 23 7.11 -5.90 -5.97
C ARG A 23 7.52 -6.83 -4.83
N ALA A 24 7.01 -6.61 -3.60
CA ALA A 24 7.29 -7.46 -2.46
C ALA A 24 6.86 -8.92 -2.74
N ILE A 25 5.66 -9.13 -3.30
CA ILE A 25 5.19 -10.45 -3.72
C ILE A 25 6.09 -11.04 -4.82
N ALA A 26 6.46 -10.23 -5.83
CA ALA A 26 7.29 -10.70 -6.94
C ALA A 26 8.69 -11.12 -6.47
N GLU A 27 9.31 -10.38 -5.55
CA GLU A 27 10.58 -10.70 -4.93
C GLU A 27 10.49 -12.01 -4.15
N THR A 28 9.43 -12.21 -3.37
CA THR A 28 9.20 -13.43 -2.61
C THR A 28 8.97 -14.64 -3.52
N ILE A 29 8.18 -14.50 -4.61
CA ILE A 29 8.02 -15.58 -5.60
C ILE A 29 9.37 -16.00 -6.17
N LYS A 30 10.23 -15.05 -6.54
CA LYS A 30 11.57 -15.36 -7.09
C LYS A 30 12.50 -16.04 -6.08
N GLN A 31 12.34 -15.77 -4.79
CA GLN A 31 13.12 -16.41 -3.74
C GLN A 31 12.66 -17.84 -3.47
N VAL A 32 11.35 -18.07 -3.42
CA VAL A 32 10.76 -19.39 -3.14
C VAL A 32 10.82 -20.28 -4.39
N HIS A 33 10.59 -19.69 -5.55
CA HIS A 33 10.54 -20.39 -6.85
C HIS A 33 11.45 -19.69 -7.88
N PRO A 34 12.79 -19.89 -7.80
CA PRO A 34 13.77 -19.19 -8.66
C PRO A 34 13.56 -19.42 -10.16
N ASP A 35 13.05 -20.60 -10.53
CA ASP A 35 12.83 -20.99 -11.93
C ASP A 35 11.57 -20.39 -12.54
N ASP A 36 10.62 -19.91 -11.72
CA ASP A 36 9.38 -19.36 -12.19
C ASP A 36 9.55 -17.94 -12.76
N ALA A 37 8.75 -17.60 -13.77
CA ALA A 37 8.75 -16.28 -14.35
C ALA A 37 7.69 -15.41 -13.64
N VAL A 38 8.10 -14.33 -13.00
CA VAL A 38 7.21 -13.35 -12.40
C VAL A 38 7.47 -11.96 -12.97
N ARG A 39 6.39 -11.23 -13.26
CA ARG A 39 6.43 -9.83 -13.71
C ARG A 39 5.35 -9.01 -13.05
N VAL A 40 5.72 -7.81 -12.62
CA VAL A 40 4.77 -6.77 -12.18
C VAL A 40 4.41 -5.91 -13.40
N LEU A 41 3.12 -5.77 -13.67
CA LEU A 41 2.61 -5.04 -14.82
C LEU A 41 1.72 -3.87 -14.38
N ASP A 42 2.04 -2.66 -14.83
CA ASP A 42 1.10 -1.54 -14.75
C ASP A 42 0.00 -1.73 -15.80
N PHE A 43 -1.18 -2.10 -15.34
CA PHE A 43 -2.31 -2.36 -16.22
C PHE A 43 -2.75 -1.13 -17.02
N LEU A 44 -2.43 0.08 -16.56
CA LEU A 44 -2.77 1.33 -17.23
C LEU A 44 -1.62 1.88 -18.10
N SER A 45 -0.44 1.26 -18.09
CA SER A 45 0.71 1.69 -18.90
C SER A 45 0.52 1.39 -20.39
N ARG A 46 1.04 2.28 -21.25
CA ARG A 46 1.03 2.11 -22.72
C ARG A 46 1.90 0.94 -23.20
N ASP A 47 3.00 0.68 -22.50
CA ASP A 47 4.07 -0.21 -22.96
C ASP A 47 3.70 -1.70 -22.91
N VAL A 48 2.63 -2.06 -22.20
CA VAL A 48 2.24 -3.48 -22.05
C VAL A 48 1.53 -4.03 -23.28
N LEU A 49 0.88 -3.23 -24.08
CA LEU A 49 0.32 -3.48 -25.43
C LEU A 49 -0.36 -2.17 -25.86
N SER A 50 0.23 -1.43 -26.79
CA SER A 50 -0.25 -0.12 -27.26
C SER A 50 -1.75 -0.11 -27.63
N ILE A 51 -2.59 0.42 -26.73
CA ILE A 51 -3.96 0.88 -27.03
C ILE A 51 -4.42 1.89 -25.96
N ASP A 52 -5.03 2.98 -26.44
CA ASP A 52 -5.85 4.00 -25.77
C ASP A 52 -5.19 4.96 -24.76
N HIS A 53 -4.61 6.00 -25.36
CA HIS A 53 -4.11 7.21 -24.69
C HIS A 53 -5.19 7.95 -23.87
N VAL A 54 -6.43 7.85 -24.28
CA VAL A 54 -7.53 8.66 -23.77
C VAL A 54 -7.97 8.25 -22.35
N LEU A 55 -7.96 6.95 -22.03
CA LEU A 55 -8.47 6.45 -20.74
C LEU A 55 -7.55 6.79 -19.55
N LYS A 56 -6.23 6.64 -19.69
CA LYS A 56 -5.29 6.96 -18.60
C LYS A 56 -5.23 8.44 -18.30
N GLU A 57 -5.15 9.29 -19.36
CA GLU A 57 -5.14 10.74 -19.16
C GLU A 57 -6.47 11.27 -18.61
N SER A 58 -7.59 10.75 -19.08
CA SER A 58 -8.90 11.12 -18.57
C SER A 58 -9.06 10.75 -17.10
N TYR A 59 -8.60 9.55 -16.70
CA TYR A 59 -8.67 9.08 -15.32
C TYR A 59 -7.69 9.86 -14.40
N LEU A 60 -6.44 10.05 -14.82
CA LEU A 60 -5.46 10.83 -14.04
C LEU A 60 -5.84 12.32 -13.98
N LYS A 61 -6.40 12.88 -15.04
CA LYS A 61 -6.98 14.22 -15.03
C LYS A 61 -8.19 14.28 -14.10
N MET A 62 -9.07 13.29 -14.13
CA MET A 62 -10.22 13.22 -13.24
C MET A 62 -9.82 13.23 -11.76
N ILE A 63 -8.82 12.42 -11.37
CA ILE A 63 -8.33 12.41 -9.98
C ILE A 63 -7.62 13.72 -9.62
N ARG A 64 -6.85 14.32 -10.54
CA ARG A 64 -6.10 15.56 -10.29
C ARG A 64 -6.97 16.81 -10.30
N ILE A 65 -7.99 16.84 -11.16
CA ILE A 65 -8.83 18.05 -11.38
C ILE A 65 -10.06 18.01 -10.45
N PHE A 66 -10.53 16.82 -10.10
CA PHE A 66 -11.73 16.62 -9.26
C PHE A 66 -11.48 15.64 -8.11
N PRO A 67 -10.61 15.96 -7.14
CA PRO A 67 -10.41 15.12 -5.96
C PRO A 67 -11.72 14.89 -5.19
N GLU A 68 -12.62 15.88 -5.15
CA GLU A 68 -13.96 15.78 -4.55
C GLU A 68 -14.87 14.80 -5.31
N MET A 69 -14.69 14.65 -6.62
CA MET A 69 -15.44 13.67 -7.42
C MET A 69 -14.92 12.25 -7.18
N TYR A 70 -13.61 12.08 -6.91
CA TYR A 70 -13.05 10.81 -6.46
C TYR A 70 -13.60 10.43 -5.08
N ASP A 71 -13.68 11.39 -4.17
CA ASP A 71 -14.33 11.23 -2.86
C ASP A 71 -15.82 10.86 -3.00
N SER A 72 -16.52 11.55 -3.89
CA SER A 72 -17.92 11.23 -4.19
C SER A 72 -18.06 9.84 -4.83
N LEU A 73 -17.16 9.45 -5.72
CA LEU A 73 -17.10 8.11 -6.30
C LEU A 73 -16.73 7.05 -5.26
N TYR A 74 -15.78 7.35 -4.36
CA TYR A 74 -15.42 6.49 -3.25
C TYR A 74 -16.58 6.34 -2.26
N SER A 75 -17.17 7.44 -1.82
CA SER A 75 -18.33 7.46 -0.91
C SER A 75 -19.56 6.78 -1.55
N ASN A 76 -19.79 7.02 -2.84
CA ASN A 76 -20.86 6.37 -3.60
C ASN A 76 -20.54 4.90 -3.95
N SER A 77 -19.26 4.51 -4.02
CA SER A 77 -18.85 3.10 -4.19
C SER A 77 -19.11 2.27 -2.93
N GLN A 78 -19.26 2.90 -1.78
CA GLN A 78 -19.81 2.26 -0.57
C GLN A 78 -21.32 1.98 -0.72
N ASN A 79 -22.04 2.70 -1.60
CA ASN A 79 -23.40 2.36 -2.00
C ASN A 79 -23.37 1.19 -2.98
N ARG A 80 -23.89 0.02 -2.56
CA ARG A 80 -23.86 -1.25 -3.31
C ARG A 80 -24.31 -1.13 -4.77
N HIS A 81 -25.33 -0.32 -5.05
CA HIS A 81 -25.89 -0.19 -6.41
C HIS A 81 -25.04 0.67 -7.34
N LEU A 82 -24.59 1.84 -6.89
CA LEU A 82 -23.77 2.74 -7.70
C LEU A 82 -22.37 2.16 -7.93
N GLY A 83 -21.77 1.57 -6.89
CA GLY A 83 -20.49 0.92 -6.98
C GLY A 83 -20.49 -0.26 -7.97
N ALA A 84 -21.53 -1.08 -7.97
CA ALA A 84 -21.67 -2.21 -8.89
C ALA A 84 -21.84 -1.75 -10.36
N THR A 85 -22.57 -0.67 -10.60
CA THR A 85 -22.75 -0.09 -11.96
C THR A 85 -21.40 0.43 -12.48
N PHE A 86 -20.66 1.18 -11.67
CA PHE A 86 -19.34 1.69 -12.04
C PHE A 86 -18.32 0.56 -12.27
N GLN A 87 -18.33 -0.45 -11.41
CA GLN A 87 -17.54 -1.67 -11.58
C GLN A 87 -17.83 -2.38 -12.91
N SER A 88 -19.11 -2.50 -13.29
CA SER A 88 -19.51 -3.11 -14.56
C SER A 88 -19.00 -2.33 -15.76
N LEU A 89 -19.09 -1.01 -15.74
CA LEU A 89 -18.59 -0.12 -16.79
C LEU A 89 -17.08 -0.24 -16.96
N LEU A 90 -16.32 -0.21 -15.86
CA LEU A 90 -14.88 -0.41 -15.86
C LEU A 90 -14.50 -1.80 -16.40
N SER A 91 -15.19 -2.84 -15.95
CA SER A 91 -14.95 -4.22 -16.39
C SER A 91 -15.10 -4.35 -17.91
N TRP A 92 -16.15 -3.79 -18.46
CA TRP A 92 -16.40 -3.80 -19.90
C TRP A 92 -15.36 -3.00 -20.67
N SER A 93 -15.01 -1.82 -20.19
CA SER A 93 -14.01 -0.94 -20.82
C SER A 93 -12.62 -1.60 -20.92
N PHE A 94 -12.23 -2.35 -19.88
CA PHE A 94 -10.93 -3.00 -19.81
C PHE A 94 -10.92 -4.45 -20.33
N ARG A 95 -12.08 -5.00 -20.68
CA ARG A 95 -12.24 -6.43 -21.08
C ARG A 95 -11.32 -6.84 -22.24
N LYS A 96 -11.34 -6.06 -23.34
CA LYS A 96 -10.53 -6.38 -24.55
C LYS A 96 -9.04 -6.38 -24.24
N ARG A 97 -8.57 -5.41 -23.45
CA ARG A 97 -7.17 -5.30 -23.01
C ARG A 97 -6.76 -6.51 -22.19
N MET A 98 -7.54 -6.87 -21.18
CA MET A 98 -7.25 -8.02 -20.31
C MET A 98 -7.24 -9.32 -21.12
N LYS A 99 -8.22 -9.55 -21.99
CA LYS A 99 -8.27 -10.74 -22.86
C LYS A 99 -7.01 -10.87 -23.72
N ARG A 100 -6.57 -9.75 -24.33
CA ARG A 100 -5.35 -9.74 -25.15
C ARG A 100 -4.11 -10.04 -24.31
N LEU A 101 -3.97 -9.45 -23.12
CA LEU A 101 -2.86 -9.72 -22.21
C LEU A 101 -2.78 -11.19 -21.84
N ILE A 102 -3.88 -11.81 -21.43
CA ILE A 102 -3.93 -13.22 -21.06
C ILE A 102 -3.60 -14.13 -22.26
N THR A 103 -4.14 -13.83 -23.44
CA THR A 103 -3.88 -14.61 -24.67
C THR A 103 -2.41 -14.58 -25.08
N VAL A 104 -1.76 -13.41 -24.96
CA VAL A 104 -0.34 -13.24 -25.36
C VAL A 104 0.61 -13.79 -24.28
N LEU A 105 0.37 -13.47 -23.03
CA LEU A 105 1.28 -13.80 -21.92
C LEU A 105 1.11 -15.24 -21.44
N LYS A 106 -0.09 -15.81 -21.58
CA LYS A 106 -0.44 -17.16 -21.14
C LYS A 106 0.00 -17.42 -19.69
N PRO A 107 -0.56 -16.67 -18.72
CA PRO A 107 -0.22 -16.83 -17.31
C PRO A 107 -0.74 -18.14 -16.75
N ASP A 108 0.02 -18.75 -15.84
CA ASP A 108 -0.45 -19.86 -15.00
C ASP A 108 -1.29 -19.35 -13.82
N ALA A 109 -1.08 -18.10 -13.37
CA ALA A 109 -1.97 -17.35 -12.47
C ALA A 109 -1.82 -15.84 -12.64
N LEU A 110 -2.86 -15.10 -12.24
CA LEU A 110 -2.89 -13.64 -12.16
C LEU A 110 -3.12 -13.19 -10.72
N LEU A 111 -2.28 -12.28 -10.25
CA LEU A 111 -2.42 -11.62 -8.97
C LEU A 111 -2.77 -10.15 -9.20
N PHE A 112 -3.60 -9.59 -8.32
CA PHE A 112 -4.07 -8.21 -8.44
C PHE A 112 -3.83 -7.46 -7.12
N THR A 113 -3.04 -6.40 -7.16
CA THR A 113 -2.89 -5.47 -6.03
C THR A 113 -3.72 -4.19 -6.22
N HIS A 114 -4.48 -4.11 -7.33
CA HIS A 114 -5.37 -2.99 -7.64
C HIS A 114 -6.70 -3.50 -8.22
N PRO A 115 -7.86 -2.89 -7.88
CA PRO A 115 -9.16 -3.38 -8.31
C PRO A 115 -9.43 -3.30 -9.83
N PHE A 116 -8.83 -2.35 -10.55
CA PHE A 116 -9.12 -2.16 -11.98
C PHE A 116 -8.73 -3.35 -12.87
N PRO A 117 -7.52 -3.91 -12.80
CA PRO A 117 -7.24 -5.13 -13.55
C PRO A 117 -8.08 -6.31 -13.08
N ALA A 118 -8.37 -6.41 -11.78
CA ALA A 118 -9.19 -7.48 -11.22
C ALA A 118 -10.61 -7.47 -11.78
N CYS A 119 -11.25 -6.30 -11.97
CA CYS A 119 -12.60 -6.21 -12.50
C CYS A 119 -12.72 -6.79 -13.91
N ALA A 120 -11.74 -6.52 -14.78
CA ALA A 120 -11.71 -7.04 -16.15
C ALA A 120 -11.49 -8.55 -16.21
N ALA A 121 -10.57 -9.08 -15.38
CA ALA A 121 -10.32 -10.51 -15.28
C ALA A 121 -11.53 -11.27 -14.71
N ASN A 122 -12.17 -10.73 -13.66
CA ASN A 122 -13.41 -11.26 -13.10
C ASN A 122 -14.54 -11.37 -14.15
N LEU A 123 -14.70 -10.34 -15.00
CA LEU A 123 -15.70 -10.38 -16.06
C LEU A 123 -15.40 -11.49 -17.07
N LEU A 124 -14.15 -11.60 -17.55
CA LEU A 124 -13.75 -12.65 -18.49
C LEU A 124 -13.95 -14.06 -17.92
N LYS A 125 -13.66 -14.26 -16.64
CA LYS A 125 -13.87 -15.55 -15.98
C LYS A 125 -15.37 -15.86 -15.82
N LYS A 126 -16.19 -14.87 -15.50
CA LYS A 126 -17.66 -15.00 -15.46
C LYS A 126 -18.25 -15.41 -16.81
N GLU A 127 -17.68 -14.90 -17.90
CA GLU A 127 -18.09 -15.23 -19.28
C GLU A 127 -17.48 -16.55 -19.80
N ALA A 128 -16.76 -17.28 -18.97
CA ALA A 128 -15.98 -18.48 -19.33
C ALA A 128 -14.95 -18.26 -20.45
N ASP A 129 -14.52 -17.01 -20.66
CA ASP A 129 -13.50 -16.66 -21.65
C ASP A 129 -12.08 -17.03 -21.19
N ILE A 130 -11.89 -17.22 -19.86
CA ILE A 130 -10.62 -17.63 -19.24
C ILE A 130 -10.85 -18.61 -18.09
N ASN A 131 -9.88 -19.51 -17.89
CA ASN A 131 -9.83 -20.42 -16.73
C ASN A 131 -8.60 -20.15 -15.84
N THR A 132 -7.83 -19.11 -16.14
CA THR A 132 -6.65 -18.71 -15.37
C THR A 132 -7.03 -18.41 -13.91
N PRO A 133 -6.33 -18.99 -12.93
CA PRO A 133 -6.50 -18.67 -11.51
C PRO A 133 -6.28 -17.19 -11.20
N LEU A 134 -7.18 -16.61 -10.40
CA LEU A 134 -7.20 -15.18 -10.06
C LEU A 134 -7.09 -14.99 -8.55
N LEU A 135 -6.07 -14.27 -8.09
CA LEU A 135 -5.83 -13.96 -6.68
C LEU A 135 -5.85 -12.45 -6.45
N GLY A 136 -6.77 -11.98 -5.60
CA GLY A 136 -6.86 -10.58 -5.19
C GLY A 136 -6.06 -10.31 -3.91
N VAL A 137 -5.18 -9.32 -3.91
CA VAL A 137 -4.43 -8.88 -2.73
C VAL A 137 -4.86 -7.45 -2.40
N ILE A 138 -5.62 -7.30 -1.33
CA ILE A 138 -6.11 -6.00 -0.88
C ILE A 138 -5.02 -5.30 -0.08
N THR A 139 -4.68 -4.09 -0.50
CA THR A 139 -3.54 -3.31 0.01
C THR A 139 -3.97 -2.02 0.73
N ASP A 140 -5.18 -2.03 1.30
CA ASP A 140 -5.79 -0.92 2.02
C ASP A 140 -6.46 -1.40 3.31
N PHE A 141 -6.58 -0.53 4.31
CA PHE A 141 -7.24 -0.84 5.59
C PHE A 141 -8.77 -0.73 5.53
N ASP A 142 -9.34 -0.48 4.35
CA ASP A 142 -10.77 -0.53 4.12
C ASP A 142 -11.09 -1.21 2.78
N ILE A 143 -12.31 -1.75 2.67
CA ILE A 143 -12.79 -2.41 1.46
C ILE A 143 -13.97 -1.63 0.91
N HIS A 144 -13.90 -1.27 -0.36
CA HIS A 144 -15.00 -0.70 -1.11
C HIS A 144 -15.49 -1.67 -2.18
N GLN A 145 -16.69 -1.42 -2.72
CA GLN A 145 -17.39 -2.29 -3.69
C GLN A 145 -16.53 -2.68 -4.89
N LEU A 146 -15.56 -1.84 -5.29
CA LEU A 146 -14.66 -2.14 -6.41
C LEU A 146 -13.70 -3.33 -6.16
N TRP A 147 -13.61 -3.84 -4.93
CA TRP A 147 -12.88 -5.07 -4.61
C TRP A 147 -13.76 -6.32 -4.52
N VAL A 148 -15.09 -6.18 -4.67
CA VAL A 148 -16.02 -7.30 -4.51
C VAL A 148 -16.20 -8.04 -5.84
N TYR A 149 -15.53 -9.17 -6.00
CA TYR A 149 -15.57 -10.02 -7.20
C TYR A 149 -15.89 -11.46 -6.83
N LYS A 150 -16.83 -12.09 -7.56
CA LYS A 150 -17.30 -13.45 -7.26
C LYS A 150 -16.49 -14.54 -7.97
N GLN A 151 -15.65 -14.18 -8.93
CA GLN A 151 -14.91 -15.13 -9.77
C GLN A 151 -13.42 -15.17 -9.42
N LEU A 152 -12.97 -14.48 -8.39
CA LEU A 152 -11.64 -14.68 -7.85
C LEU A 152 -11.58 -16.01 -7.10
N ASP A 153 -10.47 -16.72 -7.24
CA ASP A 153 -10.26 -18.01 -6.59
C ASP A 153 -9.75 -17.85 -5.16
N ALA A 154 -9.05 -16.73 -4.89
CA ALA A 154 -8.63 -16.38 -3.54
C ALA A 154 -8.55 -14.87 -3.33
N TYR A 155 -8.71 -14.48 -2.06
CA TYR A 155 -8.46 -13.13 -1.55
C TYR A 155 -7.44 -13.17 -0.43
N CYS A 156 -6.46 -12.25 -0.47
CA CYS A 156 -5.57 -11.94 0.63
C CYS A 156 -5.95 -10.57 1.18
N VAL A 157 -6.31 -10.51 2.45
CA VAL A 157 -6.82 -9.29 3.11
C VAL A 157 -5.95 -8.89 4.30
N PRO A 158 -5.89 -7.59 4.63
CA PRO A 158 -5.07 -7.05 5.72
C PRO A 158 -5.44 -7.58 7.11
N SER A 159 -6.73 -7.81 7.39
CA SER A 159 -7.21 -8.13 8.73
C SER A 159 -8.49 -8.97 8.68
N GLU A 160 -8.81 -9.58 9.82
CA GLU A 160 -10.05 -10.34 9.99
C GLU A 160 -11.30 -9.47 9.89
N ASP A 161 -11.21 -8.20 10.27
CA ASP A 161 -12.31 -7.24 10.07
C ASP A 161 -12.63 -7.04 8.60
N LEU A 162 -11.59 -6.97 7.75
CA LEU A 162 -11.78 -6.88 6.32
C LEU A 162 -12.28 -8.19 5.71
N ALA A 163 -11.87 -9.35 6.26
CA ALA A 163 -12.43 -10.63 5.88
C ALA A 163 -13.94 -10.67 6.13
N ARG A 164 -14.39 -10.27 7.33
CA ARG A 164 -15.83 -10.15 7.67
C ARG A 164 -16.57 -9.16 6.76
N LYS A 165 -15.96 -8.05 6.38
CA LYS A 165 -16.55 -7.12 5.41
C LYS A 165 -16.78 -7.76 4.04
N LEU A 166 -15.83 -8.55 3.52
CA LEU A 166 -16.00 -9.29 2.25
C LEU A 166 -17.10 -10.36 2.36
N GLU A 167 -17.18 -11.08 3.47
CA GLU A 167 -18.26 -12.03 3.71
C GLU A 167 -19.63 -11.35 3.68
N ALA A 168 -19.75 -10.14 4.26
CA ALA A 168 -20.98 -9.35 4.22
C ALA A 168 -21.36 -8.91 2.79
N TYR A 169 -20.43 -8.93 1.84
CA TYR A 169 -20.67 -8.77 0.40
C TYR A 169 -20.94 -10.11 -0.32
N ASN A 170 -21.11 -11.20 0.41
CA ASN A 170 -21.31 -12.56 -0.10
C ASN A 170 -20.10 -13.11 -0.89
N VAL A 171 -18.89 -12.78 -0.49
CA VAL A 171 -17.67 -13.49 -0.89
C VAL A 171 -17.53 -14.71 0.04
N PRO A 172 -17.35 -15.94 -0.49
CA PRO A 172 -17.24 -17.13 0.35
C PRO A 172 -16.02 -17.08 1.29
N ARG A 173 -16.22 -17.41 2.57
CA ARG A 173 -15.15 -17.34 3.59
C ARG A 173 -13.93 -18.21 3.26
N ASN A 174 -14.16 -19.35 2.66
CA ASN A 174 -13.10 -20.33 2.34
C ASN A 174 -12.08 -19.86 1.30
N ILE A 175 -12.37 -18.77 0.56
CA ILE A 175 -11.43 -18.15 -0.38
C ILE A 175 -10.80 -16.86 0.18
N ILE A 176 -11.12 -16.47 1.42
CA ILE A 176 -10.61 -15.24 2.05
C ILE A 176 -9.53 -15.63 3.08
N HIS A 177 -8.32 -15.11 2.89
CA HIS A 177 -7.16 -15.35 3.72
C HIS A 177 -6.66 -14.07 4.36
N THR A 178 -6.51 -14.04 5.67
CA THR A 178 -5.97 -12.89 6.42
C THR A 178 -4.45 -12.97 6.46
N THR A 179 -3.80 -12.28 5.54
CA THR A 179 -2.34 -12.33 5.36
C THR A 179 -1.62 -11.05 5.82
N GLY A 180 -2.34 -9.95 5.98
CA GLY A 180 -1.72 -8.63 6.07
C GLY A 180 -1.42 -8.02 4.68
N ILE A 181 -0.94 -6.77 4.67
CA ILE A 181 -0.46 -6.09 3.47
C ILE A 181 1.02 -6.47 3.27
N PRO A 182 1.43 -6.94 2.07
CA PRO A 182 2.81 -7.35 1.85
C PRO A 182 3.77 -6.16 1.83
N VAL A 183 4.80 -6.23 2.66
CA VAL A 183 5.94 -5.31 2.68
C VAL A 183 7.20 -6.00 2.21
N ARG A 184 8.22 -5.24 1.82
CA ARG A 184 9.48 -5.79 1.32
C ARG A 184 10.19 -6.60 2.42
N LYS A 185 10.89 -7.64 2.01
CA LYS A 185 11.65 -8.52 2.92
C LYS A 185 12.65 -7.77 3.80
N SER A 186 13.20 -6.65 3.32
CA SER A 186 14.13 -5.82 4.08
C SER A 186 13.58 -5.35 5.45
N PHE A 187 12.26 -5.20 5.60
CA PHE A 187 11.65 -4.88 6.88
C PHE A 187 11.74 -6.05 7.88
N TYR A 188 11.53 -7.28 7.43
CA TYR A 188 11.66 -8.47 8.27
C TYR A 188 13.13 -8.80 8.58
N GLU A 189 14.06 -8.47 7.66
CA GLU A 189 15.49 -8.60 7.88
C GLU A 189 15.98 -7.59 8.92
N GLU A 190 15.53 -6.34 8.83
CA GLU A 190 15.83 -5.29 9.81
C GLU A 190 15.27 -5.63 11.20
N LEU A 191 14.09 -6.25 11.31
CA LEU A 191 13.54 -6.71 12.58
C LEU A 191 14.40 -7.77 13.27
N LYS A 192 15.12 -8.61 12.51
CA LYS A 192 16.00 -9.65 13.07
C LYS A 192 17.29 -9.05 13.65
N ASN A 193 17.80 -7.98 13.05
CA ASN A 193 19.00 -7.28 13.46
C ASN A 193 18.75 -5.76 13.42
N PRO A 194 17.96 -5.23 14.37
CA PRO A 194 17.50 -3.85 14.29
C PRO A 194 18.66 -2.86 14.47
N SER A 195 18.67 -1.84 13.63
CA SER A 195 19.51 -0.67 13.84
C SER A 195 19.13 0.00 15.17
N PRO A 196 20.13 0.45 15.96
CA PRO A 196 19.82 1.03 17.28
C PRO A 196 18.96 2.27 17.13
N LYS A 197 17.91 2.36 17.96
CA LYS A 197 17.09 3.56 18.06
C LYS A 197 17.92 4.74 18.57
N GLU A 198 17.76 5.87 17.91
CA GLU A 198 18.39 7.12 18.27
C GLU A 198 17.36 8.04 18.91
N LYS A 199 17.56 8.33 20.21
CA LYS A 199 16.59 9.09 21.02
C LYS A 199 16.31 10.47 20.43
N GLY A 200 15.02 10.87 20.35
CA GLY A 200 14.59 12.13 19.76
C GLY A 200 14.65 12.16 18.22
N THR A 201 14.89 11.02 17.56
CA THR A 201 14.91 10.94 16.10
C THR A 201 13.48 10.81 15.55
N VAL A 202 13.11 11.74 14.68
CA VAL A 202 11.81 11.78 14.00
C VAL A 202 12.00 11.53 12.50
N LEU A 203 11.38 10.45 11.99
CA LEU A 203 11.31 10.20 10.56
C LEU A 203 10.14 10.99 9.95
N ILE A 204 10.40 11.72 8.88
CA ILE A 204 9.36 12.45 8.13
C ILE A 204 9.36 11.95 6.68
N MET A 205 8.21 11.44 6.21
CA MET A 205 8.09 11.00 4.83
C MET A 205 6.66 11.12 4.28
N GLY A 206 6.57 11.50 3.00
CA GLY A 206 5.30 11.64 2.26
C GLY A 206 4.95 10.44 1.37
N GLY A 207 5.48 9.26 1.70
CA GLY A 207 5.42 8.08 0.85
C GLY A 207 6.33 8.18 -0.37
N GLY A 208 6.25 7.19 -1.28
CA GLY A 208 7.17 7.09 -2.43
C GLY A 208 7.13 8.26 -3.41
N LEU A 209 6.03 9.02 -3.47
CA LEU A 209 5.89 10.21 -4.31
C LEU A 209 6.27 11.51 -3.58
N GLY A 210 6.62 11.46 -2.29
CA GLY A 210 6.95 12.67 -1.50
C GLY A 210 5.80 13.67 -1.45
N LEU A 211 4.57 13.19 -1.28
CA LEU A 211 3.37 14.01 -1.20
C LEU A 211 3.12 14.50 0.24
N GLY A 212 2.41 15.62 0.34
CA GLY A 212 2.11 16.29 1.61
C GLY A 212 2.99 17.52 1.80
N ASN A 213 2.66 18.33 2.79
CA ASN A 213 3.40 19.56 3.09
C ASN A 213 4.60 19.24 4.03
N ILE A 214 5.59 18.47 3.51
CA ILE A 214 6.72 17.98 4.29
C ILE A 214 7.53 19.14 4.84
N THR A 215 7.80 20.17 4.02
CA THR A 215 8.60 21.34 4.43
C THR A 215 7.95 22.07 5.60
N ASP A 216 6.67 22.39 5.55
CA ASP A 216 5.95 23.01 6.66
C ASP A 216 5.93 22.10 7.90
N THR A 217 5.76 20.80 7.68
CA THR A 217 5.76 19.80 8.76
C THR A 217 7.06 19.85 9.57
N PHE A 218 8.22 19.71 8.92
CA PHE A 218 9.48 19.68 9.66
C PHE A 218 9.89 21.05 10.20
N LEU A 219 9.58 22.17 9.53
CA LEU A 219 9.85 23.53 10.03
C LEU A 219 9.09 23.85 11.32
N ARG A 220 7.89 23.29 11.49
CA ARG A 220 7.15 23.38 12.76
C ARG A 220 7.81 22.54 13.85
N LEU A 221 8.32 21.35 13.51
CA LEU A 221 8.94 20.43 14.43
C LEU A 221 10.38 20.85 14.80
N ASP A 222 11.08 21.61 13.94
CA ASP A 222 12.44 22.09 14.20
C ASP A 222 12.52 23.06 15.42
N LYS A 223 11.38 23.52 15.90
CA LYS A 223 11.29 24.40 17.10
C LYS A 223 11.21 23.63 18.40
N ILE A 224 11.07 22.31 18.37
CA ILE A 224 10.80 21.46 19.53
C ILE A 224 12.11 20.97 20.15
N ASP A 225 12.29 21.16 21.45
CA ASP A 225 13.50 20.76 22.18
C ASP A 225 13.67 19.24 22.32
N SER A 226 12.58 18.48 22.30
CA SER A 226 12.60 17.02 22.43
C SER A 226 13.04 16.30 21.15
N VAL A 227 13.07 16.99 20.02
CA VAL A 227 13.67 16.46 18.79
C VAL A 227 15.18 16.61 18.84
N SER A 228 15.93 15.54 18.57
CA SER A 228 17.39 15.59 18.45
C SER A 228 17.88 15.64 17.00
N GLN A 229 17.16 15.00 16.09
CA GLN A 229 17.42 15.02 14.65
C GLN A 229 16.20 14.60 13.84
N PHE A 230 16.25 14.92 12.55
CA PHE A 230 15.31 14.44 11.57
C PHE A 230 15.96 13.47 10.58
N ILE A 231 15.23 12.42 10.21
CA ILE A 231 15.45 11.67 8.98
C ILE A 231 14.33 12.07 8.02
N ILE A 232 14.67 12.62 6.85
CA ILE A 232 13.67 13.09 5.88
C ILE A 232 13.80 12.30 4.59
N ALA A 233 12.72 11.62 4.19
CA ALA A 233 12.65 10.89 2.93
C ALA A 233 11.66 11.58 1.98
N THR A 234 12.16 12.20 0.90
CA THR A 234 11.37 12.94 -0.08
C THR A 234 10.81 12.06 -1.20
N GLY A 235 11.18 10.77 -1.22
CA GLY A 235 10.78 9.85 -2.27
C GLY A 235 11.25 10.30 -3.66
N GLN A 236 10.38 10.23 -4.66
CA GLN A 236 10.67 10.64 -6.03
C GLN A 236 10.53 12.16 -6.26
N ASN A 237 10.22 12.94 -5.22
CA ASN A 237 10.04 14.39 -5.34
C ASN A 237 11.40 15.12 -5.26
N ILE A 238 12.03 15.29 -6.41
CA ILE A 238 13.35 15.96 -6.52
C ILE A 238 13.26 17.44 -6.08
N ASN A 239 12.18 18.14 -6.44
CA ASN A 239 12.01 19.55 -6.05
C ASN A 239 11.96 19.70 -4.52
N LEU A 240 11.25 18.82 -3.84
CA LEU A 240 11.21 18.77 -2.38
C LEU A 240 12.58 18.45 -1.79
N TYR A 241 13.35 17.53 -2.40
CA TYR A 241 14.71 17.23 -1.98
C TYR A 241 15.60 18.47 -2.03
N GLU A 242 15.58 19.19 -3.17
CA GLU A 242 16.37 20.42 -3.37
C GLU A 242 15.94 21.53 -2.42
N GLU A 243 14.63 21.69 -2.19
CA GLU A 243 14.08 22.65 -1.23
C GLU A 243 14.63 22.38 0.17
N VAL A 244 14.49 21.15 0.68
CA VAL A 244 14.99 20.76 2.01
C VAL A 244 16.51 20.89 2.08
N ALA A 245 17.25 20.48 1.04
CA ALA A 245 18.70 20.56 0.98
C ALA A 245 19.18 22.02 1.09
N SER A 246 18.47 22.98 0.49
CA SER A 246 18.83 24.40 0.50
C SER A 246 18.71 25.05 1.87
N ILE A 247 17.80 24.58 2.73
CA ILE A 247 17.52 25.19 4.03
C ILE A 247 18.07 24.39 5.22
N ARG A 248 18.53 23.12 5.01
CA ARG A 248 18.93 22.24 6.11
C ARG A 248 20.03 22.80 7.02
N SER A 249 20.94 23.63 6.49
CA SER A 249 22.03 24.24 7.25
C SER A 249 21.58 25.38 8.17
N SER A 250 20.37 25.91 7.96
CA SER A 250 19.75 26.94 8.79
C SER A 250 18.83 26.36 9.86
N LEU A 251 18.63 25.06 9.88
CA LEU A 251 17.77 24.39 10.86
C LEU A 251 18.48 24.25 12.20
N ARG A 252 17.70 24.18 13.25
CA ARG A 252 18.15 23.99 14.61
C ARG A 252 18.69 22.57 14.86
N HIS A 253 18.03 21.57 14.23
CA HIS A 253 18.33 20.15 14.40
C HIS A 253 19.03 19.57 13.15
N PRO A 254 19.94 18.62 13.31
CA PRO A 254 20.54 17.88 12.18
C PRO A 254 19.47 17.19 11.32
N VAL A 255 19.72 17.16 10.01
CA VAL A 255 18.86 16.51 9.03
C VAL A 255 19.63 15.49 8.21
N ASP A 256 19.25 14.24 8.31
CA ASP A 256 19.65 13.16 7.41
C ASP A 256 18.64 13.10 6.26
N LEU A 257 19.03 13.64 5.09
CA LEU A 257 18.12 13.86 3.96
C LEU A 257 18.32 12.81 2.87
N HIS A 258 17.24 12.14 2.51
CA HIS A 258 17.22 11.11 1.48
C HIS A 258 16.16 11.41 0.39
N SER A 259 16.53 11.12 -0.85
CA SER A 259 15.61 10.98 -1.97
C SER A 259 14.93 9.60 -1.95
N TYR A 260 14.53 9.07 -3.11
CA TYR A 260 14.03 7.69 -3.20
C TYR A 260 15.11 6.69 -2.79
N THR A 261 14.80 5.83 -1.81
CA THR A 261 15.77 4.93 -1.20
C THR A 261 15.17 3.58 -0.83
N ASN A 262 16.00 2.54 -0.79
CA ASN A 262 15.63 1.21 -0.28
C ASN A 262 15.89 1.04 1.23
N LYS A 263 16.46 2.06 1.91
CA LYS A 263 16.83 2.02 3.33
C LYS A 263 15.71 2.41 4.29
N VAL A 264 14.45 2.40 3.84
CA VAL A 264 13.30 2.84 4.66
C VAL A 264 13.18 2.01 5.94
N ALA A 265 13.44 0.70 5.88
CA ALA A 265 13.41 -0.16 7.06
C ALA A 265 14.45 0.28 8.12
N GLU A 266 15.69 0.56 7.71
CA GLU A 266 16.76 1.07 8.57
C GLU A 266 16.37 2.44 9.18
N MET A 267 15.84 3.34 8.37
CA MET A 267 15.37 4.65 8.83
C MET A 267 14.28 4.52 9.89
N MET A 268 13.30 3.65 9.68
CA MET A 268 12.23 3.37 10.64
C MET A 268 12.76 2.73 11.92
N SER A 269 13.75 1.83 11.81
CA SER A 269 14.40 1.18 12.96
C SER A 269 15.10 2.20 13.87
N LYS A 270 15.82 3.18 13.29
CA LYS A 270 16.53 4.24 14.00
C LYS A 270 15.62 5.26 14.67
N SER A 271 14.39 5.41 14.19
CA SER A 271 13.46 6.46 14.61
C SER A 271 12.61 6.06 15.81
N GLU A 272 12.27 7.00 16.67
CA GLU A 272 11.30 6.84 17.76
C GLU A 272 9.87 7.06 17.29
N LEU A 273 9.68 7.89 16.26
CA LEU A 273 8.38 8.32 15.76
C LEU A 273 8.47 8.58 14.25
N ILE A 274 7.39 8.27 13.53
CA ILE A 274 7.23 8.69 12.15
C ILE A 274 6.10 9.72 12.01
N VAL A 275 6.36 10.79 11.27
CA VAL A 275 5.35 11.76 10.83
C VAL A 275 5.12 11.56 9.34
N THR A 276 3.92 11.12 8.97
CA THR A 276 3.60 10.74 7.59
C THR A 276 2.14 10.95 7.24
N LYS A 277 1.80 10.93 5.95
CA LYS A 277 0.41 10.79 5.54
C LYS A 277 -0.07 9.34 5.74
N PRO A 278 -1.37 9.09 5.97
CA PRO A 278 -1.89 7.75 6.27
C PRO A 278 -2.05 6.87 5.01
N GLY A 279 -0.99 6.77 4.21
CA GLY A 279 -0.92 5.83 3.09
C GLY A 279 -0.76 4.40 3.60
N ALA A 280 -1.61 3.48 3.13
CA ALA A 280 -1.70 2.12 3.69
C ALA A 280 -0.36 1.39 3.74
N LEU A 281 0.45 1.47 2.69
CA LEU A 281 1.75 0.78 2.68
C LEU A 281 2.74 1.37 3.70
N THR A 282 2.94 2.70 3.71
CA THR A 282 3.84 3.34 4.68
C THR A 282 3.42 3.05 6.12
N CYS A 283 2.11 3.09 6.38
CA CYS A 283 1.59 2.73 7.70
C CYS A 283 1.83 1.24 8.02
N THR A 284 1.68 0.33 7.04
CA THR A 284 1.99 -1.10 7.23
C THR A 284 3.49 -1.31 7.50
N GLU A 285 4.36 -0.60 6.79
CA GLU A 285 5.81 -0.61 7.05
C GLU A 285 6.12 -0.14 8.47
N ALA A 286 5.50 0.95 8.94
CA ALA A 286 5.63 1.45 10.30
C ALA A 286 5.06 0.46 11.35
N LEU A 287 3.89 -0.14 11.08
CA LEU A 287 3.33 -1.21 11.90
C LEU A 287 4.30 -2.39 12.01
N THR A 288 4.88 -2.82 10.89
CA THR A 288 5.88 -3.90 10.85
C THR A 288 7.08 -3.59 11.73
N MET A 289 7.54 -2.34 11.72
CA MET A 289 8.70 -1.89 12.50
C MET A 289 8.37 -1.49 13.96
N ASN A 290 7.13 -1.68 14.41
CA ASN A 290 6.66 -1.20 15.73
C ASN A 290 6.94 0.29 15.96
N LEU A 291 6.78 1.10 14.91
CA LEU A 291 7.09 2.53 14.94
C LEU A 291 5.82 3.34 15.17
N PRO A 292 5.68 4.06 16.29
CA PRO A 292 4.57 4.97 16.54
C PRO A 292 4.40 6.01 15.44
N MET A 293 3.15 6.34 15.10
CA MET A 293 2.84 7.22 13.98
C MET A 293 2.14 8.50 14.42
N VAL A 294 2.53 9.62 13.81
CA VAL A 294 1.75 10.86 13.78
C VAL A 294 1.30 11.07 12.34
N LEU A 295 -0.02 11.04 12.13
CA LEU A 295 -0.62 11.06 10.80
C LEU A 295 -1.08 12.47 10.45
N VAL A 296 -0.60 13.00 9.33
CA VAL A 296 -0.87 14.35 8.85
C VAL A 296 -1.41 14.33 7.42
N ASN A 297 -2.06 15.40 7.00
CA ASN A 297 -2.46 15.63 5.60
C ASN A 297 -3.25 14.46 4.97
N ALA A 298 -4.13 13.82 5.73
CA ALA A 298 -4.98 12.74 5.25
C ALA A 298 -5.90 13.24 4.13
N LEU A 299 -5.73 12.68 2.93
CA LEU A 299 -6.65 12.94 1.84
C LEU A 299 -8.03 12.36 2.17
N PRO A 300 -9.10 13.03 1.70
CA PRO A 300 -10.45 12.51 1.85
C PRO A 300 -10.59 11.08 1.31
N GLY A 301 -11.57 10.34 1.82
CA GLY A 301 -11.83 8.95 1.45
C GLY A 301 -10.92 7.97 2.18
N GLN A 302 -10.15 7.21 1.42
CA GLN A 302 -9.37 6.07 1.89
C GLN A 302 -8.30 6.43 2.96
N GLU A 303 -7.57 7.55 2.78
CA GLU A 303 -6.55 7.93 3.76
C GLU A 303 -7.14 8.35 5.10
N ARG A 304 -8.33 8.98 5.12
CA ARG A 304 -9.04 9.27 6.37
C ARG A 304 -9.50 8.01 7.08
N ALA A 305 -10.02 7.03 6.33
CA ALA A 305 -10.39 5.74 6.89
C ALA A 305 -9.18 5.00 7.50
N ASN A 306 -8.03 5.03 6.80
CA ASN A 306 -6.78 4.48 7.30
C ASN A 306 -6.33 5.17 8.59
N ALA A 307 -6.37 6.52 8.63
CA ALA A 307 -5.97 7.29 9.80
C ALA A 307 -6.84 6.97 11.01
N GLN A 308 -8.16 6.91 10.82
CA GLN A 308 -9.10 6.58 11.87
C GLN A 308 -8.86 5.16 12.41
N HIS A 309 -8.69 4.17 11.53
CA HIS A 309 -8.41 2.79 11.91
C HIS A 309 -7.15 2.66 12.77
N LEU A 310 -6.04 3.30 12.36
CA LEU A 310 -4.77 3.25 13.07
C LEU A 310 -4.81 3.99 14.42
N GLU A 311 -5.57 5.08 14.51
CA GLU A 311 -5.80 5.81 15.76
C GLU A 311 -6.64 4.97 16.74
N GLU A 312 -7.71 4.31 16.26
CA GLU A 312 -8.54 3.40 17.06
C GLU A 312 -7.75 2.19 17.58
N GLN A 313 -6.76 1.72 16.82
CA GLN A 313 -5.83 0.68 17.28
C GLN A 313 -4.80 1.17 18.31
N GLY A 314 -4.66 2.49 18.50
CA GLY A 314 -3.73 3.08 19.45
C GLY A 314 -2.28 3.14 18.99
N CYS A 315 -1.97 2.84 17.75
CA CYS A 315 -0.61 2.90 17.16
C CYS A 315 -0.31 4.23 16.46
N ALA A 316 -1.32 5.10 16.32
CA ALA A 316 -1.19 6.40 15.68
C ALA A 316 -1.93 7.50 16.42
N VAL A 317 -1.50 8.75 16.19
CA VAL A 317 -2.25 9.97 16.51
C VAL A 317 -2.53 10.71 15.20
N TRP A 318 -3.79 10.96 14.90
CA TRP A 318 -4.20 11.66 13.69
C TRP A 318 -4.39 13.16 13.95
N ILE A 319 -3.54 14.00 13.37
CA ILE A 319 -3.57 15.45 13.50
C ILE A 319 -4.67 16.05 12.62
N ARG A 320 -5.65 16.70 13.25
CA ARG A 320 -6.79 17.34 12.57
C ARG A 320 -6.73 18.88 12.60
N LYS A 321 -5.91 19.45 13.49
CA LYS A 321 -5.76 20.89 13.72
C LYS A 321 -4.27 21.26 13.84
N ASN A 322 -3.98 22.49 14.28
CA ASN A 322 -2.61 23.00 14.45
C ASN A 322 -1.90 22.48 15.73
N GLU A 323 -2.04 21.19 16.03
CA GLU A 323 -1.52 20.56 17.26
C GLU A 323 -0.29 19.64 16.99
N LEU A 324 0.28 19.71 15.78
CA LEU A 324 1.38 18.82 15.38
C LEU A 324 2.59 18.93 16.32
N ALA A 325 3.05 20.16 16.60
CA ALA A 325 4.23 20.40 17.41
C ALA A 325 4.04 19.92 18.85
N ASP A 326 2.91 20.30 19.46
CA ASP A 326 2.59 19.91 20.84
C ASP A 326 2.41 18.39 20.96
N THR A 327 1.80 17.75 19.95
CA THR A 327 1.63 16.30 19.94
C THR A 327 2.96 15.57 19.86
N VAL A 328 3.84 15.97 18.94
CA VAL A 328 5.15 15.33 18.76
C VAL A 328 6.02 15.54 20.00
N ASP A 329 6.06 16.76 20.54
CA ASP A 329 6.79 17.10 21.77
C ASP A 329 6.30 16.27 22.97
N GLY A 330 4.98 16.20 23.14
CA GLY A 330 4.36 15.42 24.21
C GLY A 330 4.64 13.91 24.10
N LEU A 331 4.65 13.36 22.87
CA LEU A 331 4.97 11.95 22.64
C LEU A 331 6.44 11.67 22.94
N LEU A 332 7.39 12.47 22.42
CA LEU A 332 8.82 12.27 22.62
C LEU A 332 9.24 12.41 24.08
N LYS A 333 8.53 13.21 24.88
CA LYS A 333 8.73 13.35 26.34
C LYS A 333 8.08 12.23 27.15
N ASN A 334 7.21 11.41 26.54
CA ASN A 334 6.47 10.35 27.21
C ASN A 334 6.85 8.96 26.67
N GLU A 335 7.97 8.42 27.18
CA GLU A 335 8.49 7.10 26.79
C GLU A 335 7.47 5.96 26.98
N ASP A 336 6.64 6.03 28.04
CA ASP A 336 5.64 4.98 28.30
C ASP A 336 4.52 5.03 27.24
N LYS A 337 4.12 6.23 26.80
CA LYS A 337 3.15 6.37 25.73
C LYS A 337 3.69 5.85 24.39
N LEU A 338 4.95 6.18 24.06
CA LEU A 338 5.60 5.65 22.85
C LEU A 338 5.69 4.12 22.90
N LYS A 339 6.06 3.53 24.05
CA LYS A 339 6.08 2.07 24.22
C LYS A 339 4.70 1.45 24.05
N GLN A 340 3.65 2.06 24.63
CA GLN A 340 2.27 1.59 24.46
C GLN A 340 1.84 1.64 22.98
N MET A 341 2.14 2.72 22.27
CA MET A 341 1.86 2.84 20.84
C MET A 341 2.65 1.81 20.01
N ALA A 342 3.91 1.59 20.33
CA ALA A 342 4.72 0.56 19.67
C ALA A 342 4.17 -0.86 19.89
N LEU A 343 3.69 -1.18 21.09
CA LEU A 343 3.02 -2.44 21.39
C LEU A 343 1.69 -2.57 20.64
N ALA A 344 0.94 -1.47 20.50
CA ALA A 344 -0.31 -1.44 19.75
C ALA A 344 -0.11 -1.69 18.24
N CYS A 345 1.09 -1.49 17.70
CA CYS A 345 1.42 -1.87 16.32
C CYS A 345 1.36 -3.40 16.08
N GLY A 346 1.17 -4.19 17.15
CA GLY A 346 1.01 -5.64 17.08
C GLY A 346 2.33 -6.40 17.14
N ASN A 347 2.25 -7.62 17.72
CA ASN A 347 3.43 -8.45 17.96
C ASN A 347 3.59 -9.60 16.94
N ASP A 348 2.53 -9.94 16.20
CA ASP A 348 2.54 -11.05 15.23
C ASP A 348 2.97 -10.53 13.85
N LYS A 349 4.28 -10.55 13.61
CA LYS A 349 4.91 -10.06 12.38
C LYS A 349 5.09 -11.18 11.38
N LYS A 350 3.97 -11.64 10.81
CA LYS A 350 4.00 -12.61 9.72
C LYS A 350 4.53 -11.98 8.43
N ASP A 351 5.30 -12.76 7.67
CA ASP A 351 5.71 -12.36 6.33
C ASP A 351 4.52 -12.50 5.37
N SER A 352 3.75 -11.41 5.24
CA SER A 352 2.55 -11.38 4.41
C SER A 352 2.82 -11.79 2.95
N ALA A 353 3.98 -11.44 2.40
CA ALA A 353 4.34 -11.80 1.03
C ALA A 353 4.58 -13.32 0.91
N LEU A 354 5.20 -13.94 1.91
CA LEU A 354 5.41 -15.38 1.94
C LEU A 354 4.08 -16.14 2.09
N GLU A 355 3.19 -15.70 2.99
CA GLU A 355 1.85 -16.30 3.12
C GLU A 355 1.05 -16.22 1.80
N ILE A 356 1.10 -15.08 1.10
CA ILE A 356 0.46 -14.92 -0.22
C ILE A 356 1.02 -15.92 -1.23
N VAL A 357 2.34 -16.16 -1.25
CA VAL A 357 2.95 -17.15 -2.15
C VAL A 357 2.51 -18.58 -1.80
N GLN A 358 2.40 -18.92 -0.52
CA GLN A 358 1.89 -20.23 -0.08
C GLN A 358 0.42 -20.46 -0.50
N ILE A 359 -0.42 -19.41 -0.39
CA ILE A 359 -1.82 -19.46 -0.87
C ILE A 359 -1.85 -19.65 -2.38
N LEU A 360 -1.00 -18.94 -3.13
CA LEU A 360 -0.87 -19.11 -4.59
C LEU A 360 -0.50 -20.53 -4.96
N ASP A 361 0.46 -21.15 -4.28
CA ASP A 361 0.88 -22.53 -4.51
C ASP A 361 -0.27 -23.51 -4.26
N HIS A 362 -0.93 -23.38 -3.11
CA HIS A 362 -2.09 -24.23 -2.78
C HIS A 362 -3.24 -24.11 -3.78
N MET A 363 -3.54 -22.89 -4.23
CA MET A 363 -4.56 -22.61 -5.24
C MET A 363 -4.24 -23.30 -6.57
N LEU A 364 -2.96 -23.36 -6.96
CA LEU A 364 -2.53 -24.01 -8.20
C LEU A 364 -2.56 -25.55 -8.11
N GLU A 365 -2.20 -26.12 -6.96
CA GLU A 365 -2.27 -27.55 -6.72
C GLU A 365 -3.72 -28.05 -6.77
N SER A 366 -4.65 -27.29 -6.18
CA SER A 366 -6.08 -27.63 -6.16
C SER A 366 -6.74 -27.59 -7.54
N ASN A 367 -6.21 -26.81 -8.47
CA ASN A 367 -6.71 -26.72 -9.86
C ASN A 367 -6.09 -27.77 -10.80
N THR A 368 -5.14 -28.56 -10.33
CA THR A 368 -4.44 -29.59 -11.15
C THR A 368 -5.05 -30.99 -10.94
N ASN A 369 -5.86 -31.16 -9.90
CA ASN A 369 -6.63 -32.39 -9.58
C ASN A 369 -8.07 -32.26 -10.09
#